data_3714ae341c650f67be321bb0f2788de9
#
_entry.id   3714ae341c650f67be321bb0f2788de9
#
_cell.length_a   1.000
_cell.length_b   1.000
_cell.length_c   1.000
_cell.angle_alpha   90.00
_cell.angle_beta   90.00
_cell.angle_gamma   90.00
#
_symmetry.space_group_name_H-M   'P 1'
#
loop_
_entity.id
_entity.type
_entity.pdbx_description
1 polymer ?
#
loop_
_entity_poly.entity_id
_entity_poly.type
_entity_poly.pdbx_seq_one_letter_code
_entity_poly.pdbx_strand_id
1 'polypeptide(L)'
;MTPSLQPLRRIAAYGMCLDPDNRVLMVRASATMSTSGIWSLPGGAVDHGEHPYDTVVRETAAETGLSVSVASLVDVLADLRAVPERGIAIHTDRLLYSVQLRGGALRDRIDQPTDLARWLTMDELAEVPLRPFTATALGLPPATEDVRPEDIPELPSFYAVPGRDGLHRAQRFAAYAVATDPRGRVLLTRIADGYPGAGHWHLPGGGTDYGEQPSAALIRELAEETGQRGRLLALMGVASHRDAASLGPEGYPIDWHGVRAFYRVAVDRPTRPKVYDTGGSTCEARWFRHEQLSGLTLTEVTAEALAQTTIAL
;
A
#
# COMPACT_ATOMS: atom_id res chain seq x y z
N MET A 1 33.42 4.28 -8.04
CA MET A 1 32.21 3.43 -8.18
C MET A 1 31.38 3.72 -6.95
N THR A 2 30.20 4.29 -7.11
CA THR A 2 29.23 4.45 -6.02
C THR A 2 28.87 3.05 -5.53
N PRO A 3 28.92 2.74 -4.22
CA PRO A 3 28.53 1.41 -3.75
C PRO A 3 27.06 1.17 -4.11
N SER A 4 26.78 0.01 -4.68
CA SER A 4 25.41 -0.41 -5.00
C SER A 4 24.61 -0.48 -3.70
N LEU A 5 23.52 0.29 -3.59
CA LEU A 5 22.64 0.28 -2.44
C LEU A 5 21.86 -1.04 -2.41
N GLN A 6 21.78 -1.66 -1.23
CA GLN A 6 20.94 -2.84 -1.05
C GLN A 6 19.47 -2.42 -0.98
N PRO A 7 18.63 -2.91 -1.86
CA PRO A 7 17.22 -2.54 -1.88
C PRO A 7 16.44 -3.23 -0.76
N LEU A 8 15.54 -2.49 -0.09
CA LEU A 8 14.61 -2.98 0.91
C LEU A 8 13.19 -2.52 0.57
N ARG A 9 12.21 -3.34 0.89
CA ARG A 9 10.79 -2.98 0.82
C ARG A 9 10.15 -3.02 2.19
N ARG A 10 9.14 -2.17 2.39
CA ARG A 10 8.27 -2.21 3.55
C ARG A 10 6.91 -1.62 3.23
N ILE A 11 5.92 -1.98 4.02
CA ILE A 11 4.60 -1.35 4.06
C ILE A 11 4.55 -0.49 5.31
N ALA A 12 3.94 0.69 5.23
CA ALA A 12 3.78 1.58 6.38
C ALA A 12 2.40 2.25 6.35
N ALA A 13 1.89 2.61 7.53
CA ALA A 13 0.59 3.24 7.67
C ALA A 13 0.68 4.47 8.56
N TYR A 14 -0.02 5.56 8.16
CA TYR A 14 0.06 6.87 8.79
C TYR A 14 -1.34 7.46 9.01
N GLY A 15 -1.50 8.20 10.11
CA GLY A 15 -2.75 8.84 10.48
C GLY A 15 -2.71 10.36 10.33
N MET A 16 -3.62 10.92 9.53
CA MET A 16 -3.88 12.35 9.46
C MET A 16 -4.99 12.69 10.46
N CYS A 17 -4.65 13.34 11.55
CA CYS A 17 -5.56 13.80 12.57
C CYS A 17 -5.64 15.32 12.57
N LEU A 18 -6.84 15.87 12.50
CA LEU A 18 -7.11 17.29 12.65
C LEU A 18 -7.77 17.55 13.99
N ASP A 19 -7.37 18.61 14.65
CA ASP A 19 -8.09 19.12 15.84
C ASP A 19 -9.22 20.08 15.43
N PRO A 20 -10.03 20.58 16.40
CA PRO A 20 -11.12 21.53 16.11
C PRO A 20 -10.66 22.85 15.47
N ASP A 21 -9.40 23.23 15.63
CA ASP A 21 -8.80 24.44 15.05
C ASP A 21 -8.14 24.18 13.69
N ASN A 22 -8.38 22.99 13.08
CA ASN A 22 -7.77 22.51 11.82
C ASN A 22 -6.23 22.42 11.86
N ARG A 23 -5.63 22.23 13.04
CA ARG A 23 -4.21 21.91 13.14
C ARG A 23 -4.00 20.42 12.94
N VAL A 24 -2.89 20.06 12.30
CA VAL A 24 -2.52 18.68 12.00
C VAL A 24 -1.66 18.13 13.14
N LEU A 25 -1.94 16.91 13.58
CA LEU A 25 -1.08 16.19 14.51
C LEU A 25 0.18 15.73 13.78
N MET A 26 1.34 16.17 14.28
CA MET A 26 2.64 15.89 13.70
C MET A 26 3.60 15.34 14.74
N VAL A 27 4.56 14.51 14.28
CA VAL A 27 5.66 14.00 15.08
C VAL A 27 7.00 14.36 14.42
N ARG A 28 8.03 14.61 15.25
CA ARG A 28 9.36 14.97 14.78
C ARG A 28 10.35 13.82 15.01
N ALA A 29 11.13 13.51 13.99
CA ALA A 29 12.20 12.52 14.11
C ALA A 29 13.28 12.99 15.10
N SER A 30 13.64 12.11 16.04
CA SER A 30 14.61 12.41 17.11
C SER A 30 16.05 12.49 16.59
N ALA A 31 16.97 13.00 17.43
CA ALA A 31 18.39 13.11 17.13
C ALA A 31 19.08 11.76 16.86
N THR A 32 18.47 10.64 17.25
CA THR A 32 19.01 9.29 17.02
C THR A 32 18.77 8.78 15.59
N MET A 33 17.89 9.48 14.84
CA MET A 33 17.52 9.09 13.48
C MET A 33 18.34 9.84 12.43
N SER A 34 18.66 9.18 11.32
CA SER A 34 19.30 9.83 10.15
C SER A 34 18.47 10.98 9.56
N THR A 35 17.19 11.05 9.89
CA THR A 35 16.26 12.10 9.50
C THR A 35 15.91 13.03 10.67
N SER A 36 16.87 13.27 11.57
CA SER A 36 16.68 14.13 12.74
C SER A 36 16.07 15.49 12.38
N GLY A 37 15.08 15.90 13.17
CA GLY A 37 14.40 17.20 13.02
C GLY A 37 13.33 17.24 11.92
N ILE A 38 13.18 16.21 11.09
CA ILE A 38 12.17 16.15 10.04
C ILE A 38 10.82 15.75 10.65
N TRP A 39 9.76 16.48 10.28
CA TRP A 39 8.40 16.23 10.73
C TRP A 39 7.64 15.29 9.77
N SER A 40 6.73 14.52 10.34
CA SER A 40 5.90 13.57 9.61
C SER A 40 4.54 13.40 10.29
N LEU A 41 3.57 12.86 9.56
CA LEU A 41 2.37 12.30 10.18
C LEU A 41 2.75 11.17 11.15
N PRO A 42 2.02 10.98 12.26
CA PRO A 42 2.23 9.83 13.14
C PRO A 42 1.92 8.54 12.40
N GLY A 43 2.75 7.53 12.64
CA GLY A 43 2.64 6.22 11.98
C GLY A 43 3.99 5.57 11.73
N GLY A 44 3.97 4.35 11.22
CA GLY A 44 5.17 3.55 11.05
C GLY A 44 4.98 2.30 10.20
N ALA A 45 5.98 1.42 10.29
CA ALA A 45 5.96 0.15 9.57
C ALA A 45 4.80 -0.74 10.05
N VAL A 46 4.16 -1.39 9.10
CA VAL A 46 3.17 -2.44 9.36
C VAL A 46 3.90 -3.70 9.77
N ASP A 47 3.68 -4.16 10.99
CA ASP A 47 4.27 -5.40 11.48
C ASP A 47 3.75 -6.60 10.68
N HIS A 48 4.55 -7.66 10.62
CA HIS A 48 4.16 -8.86 9.87
C HIS A 48 2.88 -9.48 10.42
N GLY A 49 1.85 -9.55 9.59
CA GLY A 49 0.51 -10.05 9.95
C GLY A 49 -0.39 -9.01 10.63
N GLU A 50 0.08 -7.79 10.86
CA GLU A 50 -0.72 -6.69 11.38
C GLU A 50 -1.58 -6.07 10.27
N HIS A 51 -2.81 -5.66 10.59
CA HIS A 51 -3.61 -4.89 9.66
C HIS A 51 -3.14 -3.42 9.67
N PRO A 52 -2.97 -2.73 8.51
CA PRO A 52 -2.50 -1.34 8.46
C PRO A 52 -3.32 -0.36 9.31
N TYR A 53 -4.61 -0.62 9.49
CA TYR A 53 -5.49 0.12 10.40
C TYR A 53 -5.00 0.07 11.85
N ASP A 54 -4.63 -1.14 12.34
CA ASP A 54 -4.16 -1.33 13.71
C ASP A 54 -2.79 -0.68 13.92
N THR A 55 -1.94 -0.70 12.88
CA THR A 55 -0.66 0.00 12.87
C THR A 55 -0.85 1.51 13.14
N VAL A 56 -1.78 2.17 12.45
CA VAL A 56 -2.04 3.60 12.66
C VAL A 56 -2.44 3.89 14.08
N VAL A 57 -3.34 3.09 14.65
CA VAL A 57 -3.81 3.26 16.05
C VAL A 57 -2.65 3.06 17.02
N ARG A 58 -1.90 1.97 16.86
CA ARG A 58 -0.75 1.61 17.70
C ARG A 58 0.35 2.67 17.67
N GLU A 59 0.77 3.06 16.46
CA GLU A 59 1.87 4.01 16.27
C GLU A 59 1.46 5.41 16.75
N THR A 60 0.25 5.88 16.44
CA THR A 60 -0.22 7.18 16.94
C THR A 60 -0.20 7.22 18.47
N ALA A 61 -0.72 6.18 19.12
CA ALA A 61 -0.67 6.10 20.59
C ALA A 61 0.77 6.03 21.11
N ALA A 62 1.62 5.25 20.44
CA ALA A 62 3.02 5.09 20.81
C ALA A 62 3.81 6.39 20.66
N GLU A 63 3.65 7.14 19.59
CA GLU A 63 4.43 8.34 19.30
C GLU A 63 3.90 9.60 19.97
N THR A 64 2.59 9.70 20.22
CA THR A 64 1.97 10.95 20.66
C THR A 64 1.31 10.86 22.04
N GLY A 65 0.99 9.65 22.51
CA GLY A 65 0.17 9.44 23.72
C GLY A 65 -1.32 9.63 23.49
N LEU A 66 -1.76 9.92 22.26
CA LEU A 66 -3.17 10.10 21.91
C LEU A 66 -3.79 8.79 21.44
N SER A 67 -5.05 8.58 21.78
CA SER A 67 -5.88 7.50 21.29
C SER A 67 -6.72 8.00 20.10
N VAL A 68 -6.69 7.27 19.00
CA VAL A 68 -7.42 7.58 17.78
C VAL A 68 -8.23 6.40 17.28
N SER A 69 -9.24 6.69 16.45
CA SER A 69 -9.90 5.69 15.61
C SER A 69 -9.76 6.08 14.14
N VAL A 70 -9.61 5.11 13.28
CA VAL A 70 -9.57 5.35 11.84
C VAL A 70 -10.97 5.64 11.32
N ALA A 71 -11.10 6.72 10.52
CA ALA A 71 -12.35 7.12 9.88
C ALA A 71 -12.42 6.61 8.43
N SER A 72 -11.35 6.80 7.64
CA SER A 72 -11.29 6.37 6.25
C SER A 72 -9.86 6.22 5.76
N LEU A 73 -9.65 5.40 4.72
CA LEU A 73 -8.45 5.42 3.91
C LEU A 73 -8.51 6.63 2.98
N VAL A 74 -7.46 7.46 2.99
CA VAL A 74 -7.38 8.71 2.20
C VAL A 74 -6.62 8.49 0.91
N ASP A 75 -5.44 7.84 1.01
CA ASP A 75 -4.58 7.62 -0.14
C ASP A 75 -3.65 6.43 0.07
N VAL A 76 -3.10 5.94 -1.03
CA VAL A 76 -2.03 4.93 -1.06
C VAL A 76 -0.98 5.39 -2.06
N LEU A 77 0.23 5.58 -1.58
CA LEU A 77 1.36 6.06 -2.39
C LEU A 77 2.63 5.28 -2.04
N ALA A 78 3.63 5.38 -2.89
CA ALA A 78 4.95 4.81 -2.63
C ALA A 78 6.03 5.88 -2.73
N ASP A 79 7.08 5.72 -1.94
CA ASP A 79 8.31 6.50 -2.09
C ASP A 79 9.55 5.61 -2.04
N LEU A 80 10.62 6.13 -2.59
CA LEU A 80 11.93 5.51 -2.63
C LEU A 80 12.94 6.43 -1.94
N ARG A 81 13.62 5.93 -0.91
CA ARG A 81 14.59 6.71 -0.15
C ARG A 81 15.93 5.99 -0.03
N ALA A 82 17.01 6.66 -0.41
CA ALA A 82 18.35 6.19 -0.08
C ALA A 82 18.69 6.47 1.40
N VAL A 83 19.45 5.56 1.98
CA VAL A 83 20.09 5.67 3.29
C VAL A 83 21.57 5.27 3.11
N PRO A 84 22.39 6.16 2.47
CA PRO A 84 23.75 5.82 2.05
C PRO A 84 24.64 5.38 3.20
N GLU A 85 24.47 5.95 4.37
CA GLU A 85 25.21 5.59 5.59
C GLU A 85 24.96 4.15 6.05
N ARG A 86 23.86 3.54 5.59
CA ARG A 86 23.51 2.13 5.83
C ARG A 86 23.69 1.26 4.59
N GLY A 87 24.07 1.85 3.46
CA GLY A 87 24.20 1.15 2.18
C GLY A 87 22.88 0.58 1.65
N ILE A 88 21.73 1.21 1.97
CA ILE A 88 20.40 0.70 1.60
C ILE A 88 19.57 1.75 0.85
N ALA A 89 18.67 1.26 -0.01
CA ALA A 89 17.56 2.04 -0.55
C ALA A 89 16.24 1.39 -0.11
N ILE A 90 15.29 2.19 0.34
CA ILE A 90 14.04 1.70 0.93
C ILE A 90 12.87 2.15 0.06
N HIS A 91 12.19 1.20 -0.57
CA HIS A 91 10.85 1.40 -1.11
C HIS A 91 9.83 1.26 0.02
N THR A 92 8.93 2.22 0.17
CA THR A 92 7.85 2.15 1.15
C THR A 92 6.51 2.36 0.48
N ASP A 93 5.65 1.33 0.51
CA ASP A 93 4.22 1.47 0.19
C ASP A 93 3.51 2.05 1.43
N ARG A 94 2.89 3.22 1.29
CA ARG A 94 2.30 4.00 2.39
C ARG A 94 0.79 4.08 2.27
N LEU A 95 0.12 3.74 3.36
CA LEU A 95 -1.32 3.90 3.49
C LEU A 95 -1.59 5.11 4.38
N LEU A 96 -2.33 6.09 3.87
CA LEU A 96 -2.70 7.30 4.58
C LEU A 96 -4.17 7.20 5.02
N TYR A 97 -4.40 7.34 6.31
CA TYR A 97 -5.72 7.29 6.91
C TYR A 97 -6.11 8.63 7.51
N SER A 98 -7.36 9.03 7.34
CA SER A 98 -7.98 10.04 8.19
C SER A 98 -8.33 9.39 9.52
N VAL A 99 -7.95 10.02 10.63
CA VAL A 99 -8.21 9.52 11.97
C VAL A 99 -8.89 10.56 12.84
N GLN A 100 -9.70 10.09 13.79
CA GLN A 100 -10.43 10.93 14.76
C GLN A 100 -9.83 10.73 16.16
N LEU A 101 -9.56 11.83 16.84
CA LEU A 101 -9.13 11.82 18.23
C LEU A 101 -10.23 11.23 19.13
N ARG A 102 -9.84 10.29 20.00
CA ARG A 102 -10.73 9.66 20.98
C ARG A 102 -10.37 10.03 22.43
N GLY A 103 -9.14 10.46 22.66
CA GLY A 103 -8.69 10.88 24.00
C GLY A 103 -7.17 10.83 24.12
N GLY A 104 -6.68 10.88 25.36
CA GLY A 104 -5.26 10.89 25.66
C GLY A 104 -4.72 12.32 25.88
N ALA A 105 -3.43 12.40 26.14
CA ALA A 105 -2.71 13.67 26.27
C ALA A 105 -1.41 13.58 25.50
N LEU A 106 -1.05 14.64 24.76
CA LEU A 106 0.22 14.75 24.07
C LEU A 106 1.38 14.56 25.05
N ARG A 107 2.32 13.72 24.65
CA ARG A 107 3.54 13.43 25.39
C ARG A 107 4.73 13.52 24.47
N ASP A 108 5.75 14.27 24.90
CA ASP A 108 7.06 14.22 24.30
C ASP A 108 7.76 12.90 24.72
N ARG A 109 8.54 12.33 23.84
CA ARG A 109 9.24 11.05 24.10
C ARG A 109 10.75 11.27 24.01
N ILE A 110 11.45 10.83 25.04
CA ILE A 110 12.92 10.84 25.09
C ILE A 110 13.40 9.44 24.67
N ASP A 111 14.48 9.38 23.89
CA ASP A 111 15.15 8.13 23.45
C ASP A 111 14.29 7.19 22.57
N GLN A 112 13.37 7.76 21.79
CA GLN A 112 12.54 7.03 20.80
C GLN A 112 12.84 7.55 19.38
N PRO A 113 12.38 6.87 18.31
CA PRO A 113 12.50 7.36 16.93
C PRO A 113 11.90 8.73 16.71
N THR A 114 10.90 9.13 17.51
CA THR A 114 10.27 10.45 17.52
C THR A 114 10.47 11.11 18.89
N ASP A 115 10.77 12.40 18.94
CA ASP A 115 11.03 13.14 20.20
C ASP A 115 9.95 14.14 20.57
N LEU A 116 9.24 14.70 19.59
CA LEU A 116 8.17 15.67 19.80
C LEU A 116 6.90 15.27 19.08
N ALA A 117 5.76 15.54 19.71
CA ALA A 117 4.44 15.51 19.09
C ALA A 117 3.75 16.87 19.28
N ARG A 118 3.24 17.49 18.19
CA ARG A 118 2.61 18.83 18.20
C ARG A 118 1.43 18.89 17.25
N TRP A 119 0.49 19.77 17.58
CA TRP A 119 -0.52 20.26 16.67
C TRP A 119 0.05 21.48 15.93
N LEU A 120 0.16 21.40 14.60
CA LEU A 120 0.72 22.45 13.76
C LEU A 120 -0.33 22.96 12.77
N THR A 121 -0.37 24.28 12.59
CA THR A 121 -1.16 24.91 11.53
C THR A 121 -0.54 24.70 10.16
N MET A 122 -1.29 24.91 9.08
CA MET A 122 -0.74 24.82 7.71
C MET A 122 0.39 25.81 7.47
N ASP A 123 0.33 27.01 8.07
CA ASP A 123 1.39 28.01 7.96
C ASP A 123 2.67 27.54 8.65
N GLU A 124 2.58 26.98 9.85
CA GLU A 124 3.73 26.40 10.56
C GLU A 124 4.32 25.20 9.80
N LEU A 125 3.46 24.38 9.16
CA LEU A 125 3.90 23.24 8.36
C LEU A 125 4.68 23.64 7.10
N ALA A 126 4.39 24.81 6.54
CA ALA A 126 5.14 25.35 5.39
C ALA A 126 6.57 25.79 5.77
N GLU A 127 6.83 26.06 7.06
CA GLU A 127 8.12 26.57 7.56
C GLU A 127 9.04 25.49 8.15
N VAL A 128 8.52 24.27 8.33
CA VAL A 128 9.31 23.16 8.92
C VAL A 128 9.68 22.10 7.89
N PRO A 129 10.82 21.41 8.06
CA PRO A 129 11.19 20.33 7.15
C PRO A 129 10.23 19.14 7.32
N LEU A 130 9.54 18.78 6.23
CA LEU A 130 8.59 17.67 6.17
C LEU A 130 9.19 16.47 5.42
N ARG A 131 8.75 15.27 5.79
CA ARG A 131 8.95 14.11 4.90
C ARG A 131 8.21 14.34 3.59
N PRO A 132 8.78 13.95 2.42
CA PRO A 132 8.17 14.17 1.11
C PRO A 132 6.73 13.68 1.02
N PHE A 133 6.45 12.45 1.47
CA PHE A 133 5.09 11.89 1.46
C PHE A 133 4.12 12.69 2.35
N THR A 134 4.60 13.24 3.47
CA THR A 134 3.79 14.05 4.38
C THR A 134 3.43 15.39 3.71
N ALA A 135 4.39 16.02 3.07
CA ALA A 135 4.15 17.24 2.30
C ALA A 135 3.12 17.00 1.20
N THR A 136 3.30 15.93 0.41
CA THR A 136 2.33 15.52 -0.63
C THR A 136 0.93 15.29 -0.05
N ALA A 137 0.82 14.55 1.07
CA ALA A 137 -0.45 14.27 1.73
C ALA A 137 -1.17 15.53 2.23
N LEU A 138 -0.41 16.56 2.58
CA LEU A 138 -0.93 17.86 3.05
C LEU A 138 -1.12 18.89 1.91
N GLY A 139 -0.85 18.52 0.65
CA GLY A 139 -0.92 19.43 -0.49
C GLY A 139 0.18 20.50 -0.51
N LEU A 140 1.28 20.27 0.23
CA LEU A 140 2.46 21.13 0.26
C LEU A 140 3.51 20.63 -0.77
N PRO A 141 4.38 21.51 -1.29
CA PRO A 141 5.45 21.08 -2.19
C PRO A 141 6.42 20.14 -1.44
N PRO A 142 6.63 18.91 -1.95
CA PRO A 142 7.58 17.98 -1.34
C PRO A 142 9.03 18.46 -1.59
N ALA A 143 9.92 18.16 -0.65
CA ALA A 143 11.35 18.23 -0.92
C ALA A 143 11.72 17.22 -2.02
N THR A 144 12.70 17.56 -2.86
CA THR A 144 13.20 16.66 -3.92
C THR A 144 13.77 15.37 -3.31
N GLU A 145 13.37 14.25 -3.87
CA GLU A 145 13.96 12.94 -3.51
C GLU A 145 15.28 12.76 -4.27
N ASP A 146 16.31 12.25 -3.55
CA ASP A 146 17.68 12.11 -4.09
C ASP A 146 17.92 10.80 -4.85
N VAL A 147 16.90 9.96 -5.03
CA VAL A 147 17.06 8.61 -5.61
C VAL A 147 16.08 8.40 -6.76
N ARG A 148 16.60 7.97 -7.90
CA ARG A 148 15.81 7.56 -9.04
C ARG A 148 15.67 6.04 -9.05
N PRO A 149 14.50 5.49 -9.43
CA PRO A 149 14.30 4.04 -9.53
C PRO A 149 15.35 3.34 -10.41
N GLU A 150 15.78 3.98 -11.49
CA GLU A 150 16.79 3.46 -12.41
C GLU A 150 18.20 3.32 -11.81
N ASP A 151 18.48 3.94 -10.69
CA ASP A 151 19.76 3.86 -9.99
C ASP A 151 19.86 2.61 -9.07
N ILE A 152 18.80 1.81 -8.98
CA ILE A 152 18.69 0.69 -8.05
C ILE A 152 18.43 -0.61 -8.84
N PRO A 153 19.10 -1.74 -8.46
CA PRO A 153 18.85 -3.03 -9.10
C PRO A 153 17.41 -3.48 -8.98
N GLU A 154 16.88 -4.13 -10.01
CA GLU A 154 15.58 -4.79 -9.93
C GLU A 154 15.49 -5.77 -8.77
N LEU A 155 14.39 -5.72 -8.05
CA LEU A 155 14.05 -6.64 -6.99
C LEU A 155 12.82 -7.44 -7.33
N PRO A 156 12.74 -8.70 -6.87
CA PRO A 156 11.50 -9.45 -6.95
C PRO A 156 10.36 -8.71 -6.23
N SER A 157 9.14 -8.90 -6.71
CA SER A 157 7.93 -8.22 -6.21
C SER A 157 7.63 -8.53 -4.73
N PHE A 158 8.28 -9.53 -4.16
CA PHE A 158 8.28 -9.80 -2.72
C PHE A 158 9.65 -10.24 -2.25
N TYR A 159 9.91 -10.03 -0.97
CA TYR A 159 11.16 -10.43 -0.33
C TYR A 159 10.83 -11.25 0.92
N ALA A 160 11.39 -12.46 1.00
CA ALA A 160 11.22 -13.34 2.14
C ALA A 160 12.43 -13.23 3.08
N VAL A 161 12.19 -12.94 4.35
CA VAL A 161 13.23 -12.83 5.37
C VAL A 161 13.14 -14.02 6.30
N PRO A 162 14.27 -14.72 6.61
CA PRO A 162 14.29 -15.79 7.58
C PRO A 162 13.79 -15.30 8.95
N GLY A 163 12.74 -15.91 9.48
CA GLY A 163 12.29 -15.71 10.84
C GLY A 163 13.12 -16.50 11.84
N ARG A 164 13.12 -16.09 13.11
CA ARG A 164 13.81 -16.82 14.20
C ARG A 164 13.20 -18.20 14.49
N ASP A 165 11.99 -18.43 14.03
CA ASP A 165 11.22 -19.68 14.14
C ASP A 165 11.48 -20.65 12.98
N GLY A 166 12.40 -20.32 12.07
CA GLY A 166 12.74 -21.11 10.89
C GLY A 166 11.79 -20.94 9.70
N LEU A 167 10.72 -20.17 9.84
CA LEU A 167 9.83 -19.80 8.73
C LEU A 167 10.34 -18.55 8.02
N HIS A 168 10.26 -18.53 6.70
CA HIS A 168 10.49 -17.32 5.94
C HIS A 168 9.26 -16.42 6.01
N ARG A 169 9.43 -15.16 6.39
CA ARG A 169 8.37 -14.16 6.40
C ARG A 169 8.43 -13.34 5.14
N ALA A 170 7.34 -13.35 4.38
CA ALA A 170 7.21 -12.57 3.16
C ALA A 170 6.06 -11.56 3.32
N GLN A 171 6.33 -10.29 3.03
CA GLN A 171 5.33 -9.24 2.98
C GLN A 171 5.26 -8.68 1.56
N ARG A 172 4.06 -8.55 1.01
CA ARG A 172 3.83 -8.03 -0.34
C ARG A 172 2.73 -6.99 -0.34
N PHE A 173 2.97 -5.88 -1.04
CA PHE A 173 1.93 -4.93 -1.39
C PHE A 173 1.44 -5.20 -2.81
N ALA A 174 0.12 -5.04 -3.04
CA ALA A 174 -0.50 -5.24 -4.34
C ALA A 174 -1.66 -4.26 -4.56
N ALA A 175 -1.98 -3.99 -5.83
CA ALA A 175 -3.08 -3.13 -6.24
C ALA A 175 -4.01 -3.87 -7.20
N TYR A 176 -5.31 -3.82 -6.95
CA TYR A 176 -6.35 -4.52 -7.73
C TYR A 176 -7.46 -3.58 -8.21
N ALA A 177 -7.98 -3.85 -9.41
CA ALA A 177 -9.02 -3.05 -10.05
C ALA A 177 -10.39 -3.70 -9.97
N VAL A 178 -11.36 -3.02 -9.38
CA VAL A 178 -12.76 -3.24 -9.72
C VAL A 178 -13.03 -2.45 -11.01
N ALA A 179 -12.73 -3.09 -12.15
CA ALA A 179 -12.79 -2.48 -13.46
C ALA A 179 -14.17 -2.71 -14.10
N THR A 180 -14.82 -1.60 -14.49
CA THR A 180 -16.16 -1.65 -15.12
C THR A 180 -16.17 -0.95 -16.47
N ASP A 181 -17.03 -1.44 -17.37
CA ASP A 181 -17.28 -0.82 -18.67
C ASP A 181 -18.56 0.03 -18.67
N PRO A 182 -18.85 0.81 -19.74
CA PRO A 182 -20.06 1.63 -19.83
C PRO A 182 -21.39 0.86 -19.81
N ARG A 183 -21.36 -0.48 -19.92
CA ARG A 183 -22.52 -1.37 -19.80
C ARG A 183 -22.66 -1.95 -18.40
N GLY A 184 -21.85 -1.53 -17.44
CA GLY A 184 -21.83 -2.05 -16.06
C GLY A 184 -21.28 -3.48 -15.92
N ARG A 185 -20.55 -4.00 -16.94
CA ARG A 185 -19.88 -5.30 -16.81
C ARG A 185 -18.60 -5.15 -16.01
N VAL A 186 -18.30 -6.17 -15.20
CA VAL A 186 -17.06 -6.26 -14.41
C VAL A 186 -16.04 -7.10 -15.17
N LEU A 187 -14.79 -6.65 -15.19
CA LEU A 187 -13.65 -7.39 -15.75
C LEU A 187 -13.03 -8.26 -14.67
N LEU A 188 -12.89 -9.55 -14.95
CA LEU A 188 -12.19 -10.49 -14.08
C LEU A 188 -11.14 -11.25 -14.88
N THR A 189 -10.10 -11.69 -14.17
CA THR A 189 -9.02 -12.57 -14.64
C THR A 189 -9.18 -13.94 -14.00
N ARG A 190 -8.72 -14.99 -14.66
CA ARG A 190 -8.73 -16.35 -14.13
C ARG A 190 -7.32 -16.77 -13.79
N ILE A 191 -7.14 -17.27 -12.57
CA ILE A 191 -5.83 -17.69 -12.07
C ILE A 191 -5.38 -18.96 -12.81
N ALA A 192 -4.14 -18.93 -13.30
CA ALA A 192 -3.51 -20.01 -14.03
C ALA A 192 -3.17 -21.21 -13.13
N ASP A 193 -3.03 -22.39 -13.76
CA ASP A 193 -2.58 -23.58 -13.07
C ASP A 193 -1.16 -23.40 -12.50
N GLY A 194 -0.92 -23.95 -11.32
CA GLY A 194 0.35 -23.80 -10.60
C GLY A 194 0.42 -22.59 -9.66
N TYR A 195 -0.57 -21.70 -9.69
CA TYR A 195 -0.67 -20.56 -8.78
C TYR A 195 -1.72 -20.79 -7.69
N PRO A 196 -1.56 -20.21 -6.48
CA PRO A 196 -2.56 -20.29 -5.41
C PRO A 196 -3.93 -19.77 -5.88
N GLY A 197 -4.98 -20.58 -5.69
CA GLY A 197 -6.32 -20.26 -6.18
C GLY A 197 -6.56 -20.58 -7.66
N ALA A 198 -5.75 -21.45 -8.28
CA ALA A 198 -5.89 -21.87 -9.67
C ALA A 198 -7.34 -22.16 -10.06
N GLY A 199 -7.76 -21.63 -11.21
CA GLY A 199 -9.11 -21.77 -11.73
C GLY A 199 -10.16 -20.82 -11.16
N HIS A 200 -9.88 -20.09 -10.07
CA HIS A 200 -10.76 -19.06 -9.52
C HIS A 200 -10.68 -17.78 -10.36
N TRP A 201 -11.79 -17.05 -10.36
CA TRP A 201 -11.84 -15.71 -10.93
C TRP A 201 -11.41 -14.67 -9.89
N HIS A 202 -10.58 -13.74 -10.32
CA HIS A 202 -9.96 -12.72 -9.50
C HIS A 202 -10.08 -11.33 -10.12
N LEU A 203 -9.88 -10.28 -9.34
CA LEU A 203 -9.75 -8.92 -9.86
C LEU A 203 -8.42 -8.79 -10.64
N PRO A 204 -8.39 -8.09 -11.79
CA PRO A 204 -7.13 -7.78 -12.46
C PRO A 204 -6.25 -6.90 -11.56
N GLY A 205 -4.95 -7.18 -11.55
CA GLY A 205 -3.98 -6.48 -10.71
C GLY A 205 -2.94 -7.41 -10.12
N GLY A 206 -1.94 -6.81 -9.52
CA GLY A 206 -0.79 -7.55 -8.99
C GLY A 206 0.08 -6.74 -8.05
N GLY A 207 1.29 -7.22 -7.82
CA GLY A 207 2.27 -6.55 -6.97
C GLY A 207 2.81 -5.27 -7.58
N THR A 208 3.18 -4.34 -6.72
CA THR A 208 3.93 -3.15 -7.13
C THR A 208 5.39 -3.52 -7.38
N ASP A 209 5.99 -2.98 -8.42
CA ASP A 209 7.43 -3.08 -8.65
C ASP A 209 8.20 -2.13 -7.73
N TYR A 210 9.51 -2.36 -7.61
CA TYR A 210 10.36 -1.52 -6.78
C TYR A 210 10.45 -0.10 -7.35
N GLY A 211 10.06 0.91 -6.57
CA GLY A 211 9.97 2.31 -7.00
C GLY A 211 8.69 2.67 -7.74
N GLU A 212 7.79 1.72 -7.96
CA GLU A 212 6.52 1.95 -8.66
C GLU A 212 5.43 2.48 -7.72
N GLN A 213 4.61 3.40 -8.22
CA GLN A 213 3.41 3.85 -7.51
C GLN A 213 2.30 2.80 -7.61
N PRO A 214 1.53 2.52 -6.53
CA PRO A 214 0.44 1.53 -6.56
C PRO A 214 -0.60 1.76 -7.66
N SER A 215 -0.91 3.02 -7.95
CA SER A 215 -1.81 3.37 -9.05
C SER A 215 -1.23 3.08 -10.44
N ALA A 216 0.09 3.22 -10.62
CA ALA A 216 0.78 2.90 -11.86
C ALA A 216 0.85 1.37 -12.06
N ALA A 217 1.23 0.63 -11.01
CA ALA A 217 1.22 -0.83 -10.99
C ALA A 217 -0.14 -1.38 -11.43
N LEU A 218 -1.22 -0.84 -10.85
CA LEU A 218 -2.58 -1.24 -11.20
C LEU A 218 -2.88 -1.10 -12.70
N ILE A 219 -2.52 0.03 -13.30
CA ILE A 219 -2.78 0.30 -14.72
C ILE A 219 -1.91 -0.57 -15.62
N ARG A 220 -0.65 -0.84 -15.23
CA ARG A 220 0.26 -1.76 -15.92
C ARG A 220 -0.32 -3.18 -15.92
N GLU A 221 -0.65 -3.71 -14.74
CA GLU A 221 -1.22 -5.04 -14.55
C GLU A 221 -2.54 -5.22 -15.31
N LEU A 222 -3.44 -4.23 -15.25
CA LEU A 222 -4.68 -4.25 -16.02
C LEU A 222 -4.43 -4.40 -17.52
N ALA A 223 -3.41 -3.71 -18.05
CA ALA A 223 -3.04 -3.81 -19.46
C ALA A 223 -2.41 -5.16 -19.80
N GLU A 224 -1.51 -5.68 -18.97
CA GLU A 224 -0.80 -6.95 -19.15
C GLU A 224 -1.73 -8.15 -19.06
N GLU A 225 -2.60 -8.18 -18.05
CA GLU A 225 -3.49 -9.30 -17.80
C GLU A 225 -4.75 -9.29 -18.67
N THR A 226 -5.16 -8.14 -19.21
CA THR A 226 -6.48 -8.02 -19.86
C THR A 226 -6.47 -7.31 -21.21
N GLY A 227 -5.39 -6.59 -21.54
CA GLY A 227 -5.31 -5.74 -22.74
C GLY A 227 -6.21 -4.51 -22.67
N GLN A 228 -6.75 -4.16 -21.51
CA GLN A 228 -7.63 -3.00 -21.36
C GLN A 228 -6.85 -1.75 -20.92
N ARG A 229 -7.35 -0.59 -21.32
CA ARG A 229 -6.88 0.71 -20.84
C ARG A 229 -7.91 1.27 -19.86
N GLY A 230 -7.54 1.30 -18.59
CA GLY A 230 -8.38 1.81 -17.53
C GLY A 230 -8.06 3.24 -17.14
N ARG A 231 -9.06 3.94 -16.60
CA ARG A 231 -8.93 5.24 -15.95
C ARG A 231 -9.33 5.09 -14.48
N LEU A 232 -8.38 5.41 -13.60
CA LEU A 232 -8.59 5.37 -12.16
C LEU A 232 -9.71 6.34 -11.76
N LEU A 233 -10.66 5.88 -10.96
CA LEU A 233 -11.77 6.70 -10.46
C LEU A 233 -11.64 7.01 -8.98
N ALA A 234 -11.38 5.99 -8.16
CA ALA A 234 -11.31 6.14 -6.71
C ALA A 234 -10.52 5.00 -6.07
N LEU A 235 -9.87 5.29 -4.97
CA LEU A 235 -9.42 4.31 -3.99
C LEU A 235 -10.65 3.84 -3.19
N MET A 236 -10.84 2.52 -3.06
CA MET A 236 -12.01 1.94 -2.40
C MET A 236 -11.71 1.48 -0.99
N GLY A 237 -10.54 0.89 -0.77
CA GLY A 237 -10.16 0.33 0.51
C GLY A 237 -8.91 -0.52 0.45
N VAL A 238 -8.60 -1.14 1.58
CA VAL A 238 -7.46 -2.04 1.75
C VAL A 238 -7.93 -3.30 2.47
N ALA A 239 -7.42 -4.44 2.03
CA ALA A 239 -7.47 -5.69 2.78
C ALA A 239 -6.06 -6.14 3.19
N SER A 240 -5.98 -6.78 4.33
CA SER A 240 -4.77 -7.41 4.84
C SER A 240 -5.07 -8.88 5.13
N HIS A 241 -4.23 -9.77 4.64
CA HIS A 241 -4.39 -11.21 4.83
C HIS A 241 -3.05 -11.84 5.18
N ARG A 242 -3.04 -12.69 6.21
CA ARG A 242 -1.90 -13.51 6.59
C ARG A 242 -2.23 -14.98 6.40
N ASP A 243 -1.31 -15.69 5.75
CA ASP A 243 -1.30 -17.15 5.66
C ASP A 243 0.05 -17.67 6.17
N ALA A 244 0.05 -18.15 7.40
CA ALA A 244 1.24 -18.62 8.08
C ALA A 244 1.72 -20.01 7.60
N ALA A 245 0.96 -20.68 6.74
CA ALA A 245 1.23 -22.02 6.22
C ALA A 245 1.32 -22.03 4.68
N SER A 246 1.51 -20.89 4.05
CA SER A 246 1.65 -20.79 2.60
C SER A 246 2.91 -21.48 2.09
N LEU A 247 2.88 -21.90 0.83
CA LEU A 247 4.07 -22.41 0.14
C LEU A 247 4.63 -21.33 -0.78
N GLY A 248 5.91 -21.06 -0.66
CA GLY A 248 6.62 -20.18 -1.58
C GLY A 248 6.79 -20.80 -2.96
N PRO A 249 7.21 -20.01 -3.96
CA PRO A 249 7.39 -20.47 -5.34
C PRO A 249 8.33 -21.68 -5.46
N GLU A 250 9.28 -21.83 -4.55
CA GLU A 250 10.26 -22.92 -4.52
C GLU A 250 9.82 -24.09 -3.61
N GLY A 251 8.56 -24.08 -3.13
CA GLY A 251 7.97 -25.15 -2.34
C GLY A 251 8.36 -25.17 -0.86
N TYR A 252 9.07 -24.17 -0.35
CA TYR A 252 9.36 -24.06 1.08
C TYR A 252 8.27 -23.31 1.84
N PRO A 253 8.06 -23.61 3.13
CA PRO A 253 7.04 -22.93 3.95
C PRO A 253 7.33 -21.45 4.10
N ILE A 254 6.32 -20.62 3.85
CA ILE A 254 6.36 -19.17 4.00
C ILE A 254 5.23 -18.72 4.93
N ASP A 255 5.53 -17.87 5.88
CA ASP A 255 4.54 -17.04 6.57
C ASP A 255 4.28 -15.81 5.68
N TRP A 256 3.17 -15.84 4.95
CA TRP A 256 2.81 -14.84 3.95
C TRP A 256 1.92 -13.75 4.53
N HIS A 257 2.26 -12.49 4.28
CA HIS A 257 1.44 -11.34 4.61
C HIS A 257 1.22 -10.46 3.37
N GLY A 258 0.00 -10.47 2.85
CA GLY A 258 -0.40 -9.64 1.71
C GLY A 258 -1.25 -8.46 2.13
N VAL A 259 -0.86 -7.25 1.75
CA VAL A 259 -1.66 -6.03 1.86
C VAL A 259 -2.09 -5.61 0.46
N ARG A 260 -3.39 -5.40 0.24
CA ARG A 260 -3.98 -5.19 -1.08
C ARG A 260 -4.84 -3.94 -1.09
N ALA A 261 -4.50 -2.98 -1.96
CA ALA A 261 -5.32 -1.81 -2.21
C ALA A 261 -6.31 -2.08 -3.36
N PHE A 262 -7.56 -1.65 -3.21
CA PHE A 262 -8.60 -1.79 -4.21
C PHE A 262 -8.96 -0.44 -4.80
N TYR A 263 -9.07 -0.40 -6.12
CA TYR A 263 -9.40 0.82 -6.84
C TYR A 263 -10.57 0.58 -7.77
N ARG A 264 -11.46 1.55 -7.87
CA ARG A 264 -12.48 1.60 -8.91
C ARG A 264 -11.86 2.17 -10.19
N VAL A 265 -12.05 1.44 -11.30
CA VAL A 265 -11.47 1.77 -12.59
C VAL A 265 -12.56 1.74 -13.66
N ALA A 266 -12.62 2.79 -14.49
CA ALA A 266 -13.45 2.81 -15.69
C ALA A 266 -12.64 2.39 -16.92
N VAL A 267 -13.20 1.48 -17.71
CA VAL A 267 -12.70 1.16 -19.05
C VAL A 267 -13.68 1.75 -20.07
N ASP A 268 -13.44 3.01 -20.46
CA ASP A 268 -14.37 3.79 -21.28
C ASP A 268 -14.56 3.20 -22.70
N ARG A 269 -13.55 2.49 -23.21
CA ARG A 269 -13.54 1.84 -24.54
C ARG A 269 -13.15 0.35 -24.41
N PRO A 270 -14.06 -0.51 -23.94
CA PRO A 270 -13.77 -1.91 -23.71
C PRO A 270 -13.51 -2.64 -25.04
N THR A 271 -12.49 -3.47 -25.04
CA THR A 271 -12.15 -4.39 -26.13
C THR A 271 -12.38 -5.84 -25.70
N ARG A 272 -12.22 -6.80 -26.62
CA ARG A 272 -12.15 -8.21 -26.26
C ARG A 272 -10.91 -8.43 -25.39
N PRO A 273 -11.04 -8.93 -24.15
CA PRO A 273 -9.90 -9.15 -23.27
C PRO A 273 -8.88 -10.10 -23.88
N LYS A 274 -7.62 -9.81 -23.66
CA LYS A 274 -6.48 -10.62 -24.10
C LYS A 274 -5.37 -10.54 -23.04
N VAL A 275 -4.90 -11.68 -22.60
CA VAL A 275 -3.75 -11.79 -21.69
C VAL A 275 -2.46 -11.63 -22.51
N TYR A 276 -1.59 -10.73 -22.10
CA TYR A 276 -0.28 -10.46 -22.72
C TYR A 276 0.86 -11.00 -21.87
N ASP A 277 0.68 -11.10 -20.56
CA ASP A 277 1.66 -11.71 -19.65
C ASP A 277 1.65 -13.24 -19.82
N THR A 278 2.49 -13.71 -20.76
CA THR A 278 2.63 -15.15 -21.05
C THR A 278 3.51 -15.82 -20.00
N GLY A 279 2.92 -16.70 -19.18
CA GLY A 279 3.60 -17.40 -18.08
C GLY A 279 3.39 -16.75 -16.72
N GLY A 280 2.61 -15.66 -16.64
CA GLY A 280 2.15 -15.05 -15.42
C GLY A 280 1.02 -15.81 -14.72
N SER A 281 0.49 -15.21 -13.65
CA SER A 281 -0.56 -15.80 -12.81
C SER A 281 -1.94 -15.84 -13.46
N THR A 282 -2.13 -15.18 -14.61
CA THR A 282 -3.41 -15.05 -15.30
C THR A 282 -3.44 -15.87 -16.60
N CYS A 283 -4.44 -16.76 -16.76
CA CYS A 283 -4.62 -17.57 -17.98
C CYS A 283 -5.79 -17.08 -18.86
N GLU A 284 -6.75 -16.35 -18.32
CA GLU A 284 -7.94 -15.87 -19.03
C GLU A 284 -8.40 -14.53 -18.45
N ALA A 285 -8.97 -13.66 -19.29
CA ALA A 285 -9.66 -12.45 -18.86
C ALA A 285 -11.01 -12.34 -19.56
N ARG A 286 -12.07 -11.94 -18.83
CA ARG A 286 -13.43 -11.86 -19.35
C ARG A 286 -14.27 -10.79 -18.70
N TRP A 287 -15.19 -10.19 -19.49
CA TRP A 287 -16.25 -9.31 -19.02
C TRP A 287 -17.46 -10.09 -18.55
N PHE A 288 -17.94 -9.82 -17.32
CA PHE A 288 -19.12 -10.45 -16.74
C PHE A 288 -20.19 -9.41 -16.42
N ARG A 289 -21.46 -9.76 -16.68
CA ARG A 289 -22.59 -9.02 -16.13
C ARG A 289 -22.76 -9.38 -14.65
N HIS A 290 -23.42 -8.50 -13.90
CA HIS A 290 -23.60 -8.72 -12.46
C HIS A 290 -24.28 -10.05 -12.14
N GLU A 291 -25.31 -10.44 -12.93
CA GLU A 291 -26.05 -11.68 -12.72
C GLU A 291 -25.21 -12.95 -12.96
N GLN A 292 -24.12 -12.83 -13.68
CA GLN A 292 -23.21 -13.95 -13.96
C GLN A 292 -22.23 -14.23 -12.83
N LEU A 293 -22.00 -13.24 -11.94
CA LEU A 293 -21.01 -13.34 -10.87
C LEU A 293 -21.35 -14.42 -9.86
N SER A 294 -22.64 -14.64 -9.57
CA SER A 294 -23.11 -15.67 -8.63
C SER A 294 -22.81 -17.11 -9.05
N GLY A 295 -22.56 -17.33 -10.35
CA GLY A 295 -22.19 -18.64 -10.91
C GLY A 295 -20.68 -18.88 -10.99
N LEU A 296 -19.85 -17.92 -10.54
CA LEU A 296 -18.40 -18.02 -10.63
C LEU A 296 -17.79 -18.47 -9.30
N THR A 297 -16.73 -19.25 -9.39
CA THR A 297 -15.85 -19.48 -8.25
C THR A 297 -14.89 -18.30 -8.13
N LEU A 298 -15.22 -17.36 -7.24
CA LEU A 298 -14.41 -16.16 -6.98
C LEU A 298 -13.39 -16.43 -5.88
N THR A 299 -12.25 -15.74 -5.92
CA THR A 299 -11.40 -15.64 -4.74
C THR A 299 -12.12 -14.83 -3.65
N GLU A 300 -11.82 -15.11 -2.37
CA GLU A 300 -12.42 -14.41 -1.23
C GLU A 300 -12.27 -12.89 -1.34
N VAL A 301 -11.07 -12.44 -1.65
CA VAL A 301 -10.74 -11.02 -1.87
C VAL A 301 -11.59 -10.37 -2.97
N THR A 302 -11.84 -11.09 -4.07
CA THR A 302 -12.70 -10.59 -5.15
C THR A 302 -14.16 -10.49 -4.70
N ALA A 303 -14.65 -11.50 -4.00
CA ALA A 303 -16.01 -11.50 -3.48
C ALA A 303 -16.26 -10.32 -2.50
N GLU A 304 -15.31 -10.08 -1.59
CA GLU A 304 -15.36 -8.96 -0.64
C GLU A 304 -15.33 -7.59 -1.34
N ALA A 305 -14.42 -7.38 -2.28
CA ALA A 305 -14.30 -6.12 -3.00
C ALA A 305 -15.55 -5.81 -3.84
N LEU A 306 -16.13 -6.83 -4.48
CA LEU A 306 -17.36 -6.67 -5.25
C LEU A 306 -18.59 -6.40 -4.37
N ALA A 307 -18.66 -7.00 -3.17
CA ALA A 307 -19.73 -6.73 -2.20
C ALA A 307 -19.73 -5.26 -1.74
N GLN A 308 -18.54 -4.69 -1.50
CA GLN A 308 -18.39 -3.27 -1.14
C GLN A 308 -18.85 -2.34 -2.27
N THR A 309 -18.72 -2.74 -3.52
CA THR A 309 -19.14 -1.94 -4.68
C THR A 309 -20.65 -1.86 -4.83
N THR A 310 -21.36 -2.94 -4.48
CA THR A 310 -22.83 -3.03 -4.59
C THR A 310 -23.55 -2.13 -3.57
N ILE A 311 -22.92 -1.81 -2.46
CA ILE A 311 -23.47 -0.91 -1.40
C ILE A 311 -23.32 0.58 -1.78
N ALA A 312 -22.46 0.91 -2.75
CA ALA A 312 -22.14 2.28 -3.16
C ALA A 312 -22.88 2.77 -4.43
N LEU A 313 -23.81 1.99 -4.96
CA LEU A 313 -24.74 2.31 -6.06
C LEU A 313 -26.13 2.60 -5.50
#